data_8b7fe5ec2e129645577d75021342d1f2
#
_entry.id   8b7fe5ec2e129645577d75021342d1f2
#
_cell.length_a   1.000
_cell.length_b   1.000
_cell.length_c   1.000
_cell.angle_alpha   90.00
_cell.angle_beta   90.00
_cell.angle_gamma   90.00
#
_symmetry.space_group_name_H-M   'P 1'
#
loop_
_entity.id
_entity.type
_entity.pdbx_description
1 polymer ?
#
loop_
_entity_poly.entity_id
_entity_poly.type
_entity_poly.pdbx_seq_one_letter_code
_entity_poly.pdbx_strand_id
1 'polypeptide(L)'
;MRISIILAHPDPESFNHAIAQTVVDALKANGYRVFFHDLYQEKFDPRLNLEELAKDSILPAVIRKHCDEIAAASGIVIVHPYWWGQPPAILKGWVDRVIRPDVAYKFLEGDTGEGIPNGLLKARAALVFNTSNTESEREKDVFGDPLETIWKNCIFGLCGITNFHRRMFNVVVTSTEDQRRDWLNDVEKDIDTFFPKNAI
;
A
#
# COMPACT_ATOMS: atom_id res chain seq x y z
N MET A 1 -4.94 8.08 16.25
CA MET A 1 -4.76 6.89 15.40
C MET A 1 -3.58 7.11 14.45
N ARG A 2 -2.95 6.03 13.93
CA ARG A 2 -1.78 6.08 13.04
C ARG A 2 -2.09 5.43 11.70
N ILE A 3 -1.70 6.07 10.60
CA ILE A 3 -1.87 5.55 9.24
C ILE A 3 -0.49 5.27 8.67
N SER A 4 -0.30 4.07 8.10
CA SER A 4 0.92 3.69 7.39
C SER A 4 0.79 4.06 5.92
N ILE A 5 1.76 4.80 5.38
CA ILE A 5 1.80 5.23 3.99
C ILE A 5 3.09 4.69 3.37
N ILE A 6 2.96 3.92 2.31
CA ILE A 6 4.09 3.33 1.58
C ILE A 6 4.10 3.89 0.17
N LEU A 7 5.16 4.60 -0.18
CA LEU A 7 5.40 5.15 -1.51
C LEU A 7 6.51 4.38 -2.22
N ALA A 8 6.29 4.05 -3.48
CA ALA A 8 7.28 3.38 -4.30
C ALA A 8 7.39 4.00 -5.70
N HIS A 9 8.19 5.05 -5.83
CA HIS A 9 8.57 5.62 -7.13
C HIS A 9 10.00 6.15 -7.08
N PRO A 10 10.87 5.87 -8.10
CA PRO A 10 12.28 6.28 -8.08
C PRO A 10 12.50 7.78 -8.27
N ASP A 11 11.58 8.46 -8.95
CA ASP A 11 11.68 9.89 -9.25
C ASP A 11 10.93 10.70 -8.19
N PRO A 12 11.62 11.54 -7.40
CA PRO A 12 11.00 12.37 -6.37
C PRO A 12 10.08 13.47 -6.93
N GLU A 13 10.19 13.80 -8.22
CA GLU A 13 9.30 14.77 -8.88
C GLU A 13 8.08 14.11 -9.55
N SER A 14 7.91 12.80 -9.39
CA SER A 14 6.81 12.05 -9.99
C SER A 14 5.43 12.43 -9.44
N PHE A 15 4.39 12.22 -10.22
CA PHE A 15 3.02 12.39 -9.77
C PHE A 15 2.66 11.47 -8.59
N ASN A 16 3.33 10.31 -8.43
CA ASN A 16 3.18 9.46 -7.24
C ASN A 16 3.63 10.18 -5.96
N HIS A 17 4.71 10.97 -6.01
CA HIS A 17 5.15 11.78 -4.86
C HIS A 17 4.13 12.88 -4.54
N ALA A 18 3.57 13.54 -5.55
CA ALA A 18 2.51 14.53 -5.35
C ALA A 18 1.26 13.89 -4.69
N ILE A 19 0.83 12.71 -5.15
CA ILE A 19 -0.25 11.94 -4.51
C ILE A 19 0.09 11.62 -3.06
N ALA A 20 1.29 11.08 -2.79
CA ALA A 20 1.69 10.69 -1.44
C ALA A 20 1.76 11.91 -0.50
N GLN A 21 2.24 13.05 -0.97
CA GLN A 21 2.26 14.29 -0.21
C GLN A 21 0.84 14.76 0.12
N THR A 22 -0.08 14.75 -0.87
CA THR A 22 -1.50 15.08 -0.66
C THR A 22 -2.14 14.16 0.38
N VAL A 23 -1.87 12.85 0.33
CA VAL A 23 -2.31 11.88 1.36
C VAL A 23 -1.80 12.26 2.75
N VAL A 24 -0.50 12.57 2.87
CA VAL A 24 0.11 12.97 4.15
C VAL A 24 -0.56 14.22 4.71
N ASP A 25 -0.78 15.23 3.89
CA ASP A 25 -1.32 16.52 4.32
C ASP A 25 -2.81 16.38 4.72
N ALA A 26 -3.62 15.68 3.93
CA ALA A 26 -5.02 15.40 4.25
C ALA A 26 -5.16 14.60 5.56
N LEU A 27 -4.36 13.54 5.75
CA LEU A 27 -4.39 12.76 6.99
C LEU A 27 -3.97 13.57 8.21
N LYS A 28 -2.95 14.43 8.09
CA LYS A 28 -2.55 15.33 9.18
C LYS A 28 -3.63 16.36 9.49
N ALA A 29 -4.29 16.94 8.48
CA ALA A 29 -5.41 17.86 8.63
C ALA A 29 -6.61 17.19 9.32
N ASN A 30 -6.78 15.87 9.15
CA ASN A 30 -7.79 15.05 9.80
C ASN A 30 -7.37 14.53 11.18
N GLY A 31 -6.21 14.97 11.71
CA GLY A 31 -5.74 14.64 13.06
C GLY A 31 -5.09 13.26 13.22
N TYR A 32 -4.68 12.63 12.11
CA TYR A 32 -3.94 11.37 12.15
C TYR A 32 -2.43 11.59 12.28
N ARG A 33 -1.76 10.68 12.96
CA ARG A 33 -0.30 10.52 12.86
C ARG A 33 0.00 9.59 11.71
N VAL A 34 1.08 9.85 10.98
CA VAL A 34 1.49 9.04 9.82
C VAL A 34 2.82 8.34 10.07
N PHE A 35 2.92 7.09 9.63
CA PHE A 35 4.16 6.41 9.36
C PHE A 35 4.38 6.49 7.85
N PHE A 36 5.29 7.32 7.41
CA PHE A 36 5.56 7.53 5.99
C PHE A 36 6.87 6.87 5.59
N HIS A 37 6.81 6.03 4.57
CA HIS A 37 7.92 5.31 3.99
C HIS A 37 8.00 5.56 2.49
N ASP A 38 9.03 6.28 2.06
CA ASP A 38 9.46 6.32 0.67
C ASP A 38 10.54 5.23 0.49
N LEU A 39 10.16 4.12 -0.12
CA LEU A 39 11.04 2.96 -0.23
C LEU A 39 12.30 3.22 -1.03
N TYR A 40 12.26 4.12 -2.03
CA TYR A 40 13.43 4.50 -2.80
C TYR A 40 14.36 5.42 -2.02
N GLN A 41 13.82 6.43 -1.35
CA GLN A 41 14.59 7.34 -0.52
C GLN A 41 15.25 6.61 0.66
N GLU A 42 14.55 5.67 1.27
CA GLU A 42 15.05 4.81 2.34
C GLU A 42 16.05 3.76 1.84
N LYS A 43 16.22 3.60 0.52
CA LYS A 43 17.04 2.54 -0.09
C LYS A 43 16.66 1.15 0.44
N PHE A 44 15.34 0.90 0.55
CA PHE A 44 14.81 -0.37 1.02
C PHE A 44 15.35 -1.51 0.16
N ASP A 45 15.95 -2.52 0.78
CA ASP A 45 16.40 -3.73 0.07
C ASP A 45 15.18 -4.66 -0.16
N PRO A 46 14.76 -4.88 -1.42
CA PRO A 46 13.59 -5.72 -1.71
C PRO A 46 13.88 -7.22 -1.64
N ARG A 47 15.14 -7.63 -1.46
CA ARG A 47 15.51 -9.04 -1.50
C ARG A 47 15.17 -9.72 -0.19
N LEU A 48 14.29 -10.72 -0.25
CA LEU A 48 14.03 -11.60 0.88
C LEU A 48 15.22 -12.56 1.05
N ASN A 49 15.87 -12.51 2.20
CA ASN A 49 17.02 -13.37 2.48
C ASN A 49 16.56 -14.72 3.06
N LEU A 50 17.37 -15.75 2.84
CA LEU A 50 17.06 -17.11 3.32
C LEU A 50 16.83 -17.15 4.84
N GLU A 51 17.63 -16.40 5.58
CA GLU A 51 17.57 -16.32 7.04
C GLU A 51 16.24 -15.73 7.55
N GLU A 52 15.55 -14.93 6.73
CA GLU A 52 14.26 -14.33 7.08
C GLU A 52 13.08 -15.30 6.92
N LEU A 53 13.27 -16.44 6.26
CA LEU A 53 12.21 -17.43 6.04
C LEU A 53 11.88 -18.24 7.29
N ALA A 54 12.83 -18.37 8.21
CA ALA A 54 12.60 -19.10 9.46
C ALA A 54 11.57 -18.36 10.34
N LYS A 55 10.69 -19.13 10.98
CA LYS A 55 9.62 -18.57 11.84
C LYS A 55 10.20 -17.71 12.98
N ASP A 56 11.32 -18.15 13.57
CA ASP A 56 11.98 -17.48 14.70
C ASP A 56 13.15 -16.60 14.23
N SER A 57 13.13 -16.14 12.97
CA SER A 57 14.20 -15.34 12.41
C SER A 57 14.37 -13.99 13.13
N ILE A 58 15.63 -13.62 13.36
CA ILE A 58 15.97 -12.27 13.84
C ILE A 58 15.98 -11.35 12.63
N LEU A 59 14.91 -10.55 12.49
CA LEU A 59 14.77 -9.62 11.37
C LEU A 59 15.75 -8.45 11.47
N PRO A 60 16.29 -7.96 10.34
CA PRO A 60 16.99 -6.68 10.30
C PRO A 60 16.15 -5.58 10.93
N ALA A 61 16.77 -4.63 11.62
CA ALA A 61 16.07 -3.58 12.37
C ALA A 61 15.11 -2.76 11.50
N VAL A 62 15.48 -2.48 10.25
CA VAL A 62 14.62 -1.78 9.30
C VAL A 62 13.35 -2.59 8.99
N ILE A 63 13.46 -3.89 8.74
CA ILE A 63 12.31 -4.75 8.46
C ILE A 63 11.40 -4.87 9.68
N ARG A 64 11.98 -5.08 10.85
CA ARG A 64 11.23 -5.12 12.11
C ARG A 64 10.43 -3.84 12.32
N LYS A 65 11.03 -2.67 12.09
CA LYS A 65 10.35 -1.38 12.18
C LYS A 65 9.11 -1.34 11.27
N HIS A 66 9.26 -1.70 9.99
CA HIS A 66 8.11 -1.75 9.07
C HIS A 66 7.02 -2.74 9.52
N CYS A 67 7.41 -3.92 10.02
CA CYS A 67 6.48 -4.91 10.57
C CYS A 67 5.70 -4.35 11.78
N ASP A 68 6.39 -3.73 12.73
CA ASP A 68 5.77 -3.16 13.92
C ASP A 68 4.81 -2.00 13.56
N GLU A 69 5.19 -1.16 12.61
CA GLU A 69 4.39 -0.02 12.18
C GLU A 69 3.15 -0.44 11.40
N ILE A 70 3.25 -1.43 10.48
CA ILE A 70 2.09 -1.93 9.74
C ILE A 70 1.10 -2.67 10.66
N ALA A 71 1.60 -3.47 11.61
CA ALA A 71 0.76 -4.17 12.59
C ALA A 71 0.03 -3.21 13.55
N ALA A 72 0.64 -2.05 13.84
CA ALA A 72 0.06 -1.02 14.71
C ALA A 72 -0.82 0.00 13.96
N ALA A 73 -0.84 -0.04 12.63
CA ALA A 73 -1.55 0.92 11.80
C ALA A 73 -3.08 0.76 11.93
N SER A 74 -3.78 1.89 12.05
CA SER A 74 -5.24 1.95 12.03
C SER A 74 -5.81 2.10 10.61
N GLY A 75 -4.94 2.29 9.62
CA GLY A 75 -5.23 2.36 8.20
C GLY A 75 -3.94 2.29 7.39
N ILE A 76 -4.05 1.90 6.13
CA ILE A 76 -2.91 1.72 5.23
C ILE A 76 -3.19 2.46 3.93
N VAL A 77 -2.19 3.17 3.41
CA VAL A 77 -2.22 3.78 2.08
C VAL A 77 -0.98 3.37 1.31
N ILE A 78 -1.16 2.85 0.11
CA ILE A 78 -0.08 2.48 -0.80
C ILE A 78 -0.13 3.40 -2.02
N VAL A 79 1.02 3.94 -2.43
CA VAL A 79 1.13 4.80 -3.63
C VAL A 79 2.25 4.27 -4.53
N HIS A 80 1.90 3.90 -5.77
CA HIS A 80 2.89 3.36 -6.70
C HIS A 80 2.45 3.44 -8.17
N PRO A 81 3.37 3.40 -9.15
CA PRO A 81 3.03 3.28 -10.56
C PRO A 81 2.60 1.85 -10.90
N TYR A 82 1.77 1.72 -11.92
CA TYR A 82 1.44 0.44 -12.55
C TYR A 82 2.53 0.08 -13.56
N TRP A 83 3.32 -0.95 -13.28
CA TRP A 83 4.36 -1.45 -14.17
C TRP A 83 4.14 -2.93 -14.49
N TRP A 84 3.84 -3.22 -15.75
CA TRP A 84 3.63 -4.60 -16.22
C TRP A 84 2.56 -5.38 -15.43
N GLY A 85 1.47 -4.73 -15.06
CA GLY A 85 0.42 -5.35 -14.26
C GLY A 85 0.77 -5.55 -12.78
N GLN A 86 1.89 -5.02 -12.31
CA GLN A 86 2.45 -5.27 -10.99
C GLN A 86 2.87 -3.98 -10.28
N PRO A 87 3.02 -4.01 -8.96
CA PRO A 87 3.76 -2.97 -8.26
C PRO A 87 5.26 -3.03 -8.63
N PRO A 88 6.01 -1.92 -8.48
CA PRO A 88 7.46 -1.92 -8.65
C PRO A 88 8.15 -2.99 -7.80
N ALA A 89 9.28 -3.53 -8.29
CA ALA A 89 10.03 -4.59 -7.62
C ALA A 89 10.35 -4.28 -6.14
N ILE A 90 10.68 -3.02 -5.84
CA ILE A 90 10.96 -2.59 -4.47
C ILE A 90 9.73 -2.73 -3.56
N LEU A 91 8.53 -2.43 -4.07
CA LEU A 91 7.29 -2.58 -3.31
C LEU A 91 6.87 -4.05 -3.20
N LYS A 92 7.06 -4.85 -4.26
CA LYS A 92 6.84 -6.30 -4.16
C LYS A 92 7.74 -6.93 -3.12
N GLY A 93 9.02 -6.55 -3.09
CA GLY A 93 9.95 -7.02 -2.05
C GLY A 93 9.58 -6.51 -0.64
N TRP A 94 9.02 -5.30 -0.53
CA TRP A 94 8.46 -4.83 0.73
C TRP A 94 7.30 -5.73 1.19
N VAL A 95 6.38 -6.09 0.30
CA VAL A 95 5.30 -7.04 0.61
C VAL A 95 5.88 -8.38 1.09
N ASP A 96 6.87 -8.94 0.38
CA ASP A 96 7.47 -10.24 0.71
C ASP A 96 8.15 -10.26 2.09
N ARG A 97 8.71 -9.12 2.51
CA ARG A 97 9.48 -9.03 3.75
C ARG A 97 8.66 -8.57 4.95
N VAL A 98 7.59 -7.79 4.72
CA VAL A 98 6.81 -7.12 5.78
C VAL A 98 5.45 -7.77 5.99
N ILE A 99 4.75 -8.18 4.91
CA ILE A 99 3.46 -8.89 5.00
C ILE A 99 3.73 -10.38 5.23
N ARG A 100 4.10 -10.71 6.45
CA ARG A 100 4.60 -12.04 6.83
C ARG A 100 3.79 -12.71 7.94
N PRO A 101 3.96 -14.03 8.15
CA PRO A 101 3.34 -14.74 9.27
C PRO A 101 3.63 -14.06 10.60
N ASP A 102 2.66 -14.13 11.53
CA ASP A 102 2.66 -13.55 12.88
C ASP A 102 2.73 -12.01 12.94
N VAL A 103 2.81 -11.33 11.78
CA VAL A 103 2.70 -9.87 11.64
C VAL A 103 1.38 -9.49 10.98
N ALA A 104 1.14 -9.99 9.76
CA ALA A 104 -0.02 -9.62 8.95
C ALA A 104 -1.09 -10.72 8.90
N TYR A 105 -0.71 -11.96 9.10
CA TYR A 105 -1.61 -13.11 9.12
C TYR A 105 -1.04 -14.25 9.97
N LYS A 106 -1.88 -15.23 10.32
CA LYS A 106 -1.48 -16.41 11.10
C LYS A 106 -2.29 -17.64 10.69
N PHE A 107 -1.61 -18.75 10.44
CA PHE A 107 -2.26 -20.05 10.27
C PHE A 107 -2.80 -20.58 11.60
N LEU A 108 -3.89 -21.32 11.55
CA LEU A 108 -4.46 -21.98 12.73
C LEU A 108 -3.53 -23.07 13.25
N GLU A 109 -3.67 -23.40 14.53
CA GLU A 109 -2.92 -24.50 15.13
C GLU A 109 -3.28 -25.82 14.44
N GLY A 110 -2.27 -26.58 14.02
CA GLY A 110 -2.44 -27.80 13.23
C GLY A 110 -2.53 -27.62 11.72
N ASP A 111 -2.58 -26.38 11.23
CA ASP A 111 -2.51 -26.08 9.80
C ASP A 111 -1.04 -26.06 9.33
N THR A 112 -0.75 -26.82 8.29
CA THR A 112 0.61 -26.95 7.73
C THR A 112 0.91 -25.88 6.67
N GLY A 113 0.01 -24.92 6.45
CA GLY A 113 0.17 -23.81 5.51
C GLY A 113 -0.68 -23.89 4.25
N GLU A 114 -1.55 -24.89 4.14
CA GLU A 114 -2.49 -25.09 3.03
C GLU A 114 -3.88 -24.47 3.29
N GLY A 115 -4.16 -24.09 4.53
CA GLY A 115 -5.42 -23.47 4.92
C GLY A 115 -5.49 -21.97 4.63
N ILE A 116 -6.64 -21.38 4.91
CA ILE A 116 -6.82 -19.92 4.85
C ILE A 116 -6.39 -19.32 6.19
N PRO A 117 -5.35 -18.47 6.22
CA PRO A 117 -4.89 -17.89 7.46
C PRO A 117 -5.87 -16.87 8.02
N ASN A 118 -5.82 -16.64 9.33
CA ASN A 118 -6.47 -15.51 9.96
C ASN A 118 -5.67 -14.23 9.73
N GLY A 119 -6.33 -13.19 9.24
CA GLY A 119 -5.73 -11.86 9.13
C GLY A 119 -5.49 -11.23 10.50
N LEU A 120 -4.35 -10.58 10.67
CA LEU A 120 -3.93 -9.94 11.93
C LEU A 120 -3.85 -8.42 11.85
N LEU A 121 -3.93 -7.83 10.65
CA LEU A 121 -3.84 -6.37 10.50
C LEU A 121 -5.08 -5.70 11.11
N LYS A 122 -4.84 -4.63 11.87
CA LYS A 122 -5.87 -3.88 12.61
C LYS A 122 -6.40 -2.68 11.83
N ALA A 123 -5.87 -2.46 10.62
CA ALA A 123 -6.28 -1.36 9.77
C ALA A 123 -7.75 -1.49 9.39
N ARG A 124 -8.53 -0.44 9.63
CA ARG A 124 -9.97 -0.40 9.31
C ARG A 124 -10.26 -0.21 7.83
N ALA A 125 -9.28 0.28 7.08
CA ALA A 125 -9.34 0.44 5.64
C ALA A 125 -7.93 0.41 5.04
N ALA A 126 -7.85 -0.04 3.77
CA ALA A 126 -6.66 0.07 2.94
C ALA A 126 -6.99 0.79 1.64
N LEU A 127 -6.20 1.80 1.29
CA LEU A 127 -6.31 2.54 0.05
C LEU A 127 -5.08 2.31 -0.81
N VAL A 128 -5.28 2.20 -2.12
CA VAL A 128 -4.19 2.08 -3.09
C VAL A 128 -4.39 3.12 -4.18
N PHE A 129 -3.42 4.01 -4.35
CA PHE A 129 -3.38 4.98 -5.43
C PHE A 129 -2.33 4.55 -6.46
N ASN A 130 -2.78 4.37 -7.69
CA ASN A 130 -1.91 3.95 -8.79
C ASN A 130 -1.86 5.01 -9.88
N THR A 131 -0.70 5.14 -10.52
CA THR A 131 -0.56 5.87 -11.77
C THR A 131 -0.32 4.91 -12.93
N SER A 132 -0.92 5.16 -14.08
CA SER A 132 -0.75 4.35 -15.29
C SER A 132 -0.67 5.23 -16.53
N ASN A 133 -0.08 4.69 -17.59
CA ASN A 133 -0.12 5.24 -18.94
C ASN A 133 -1.02 4.42 -19.88
N THR A 134 -1.81 3.51 -19.34
CA THR A 134 -2.79 2.71 -20.05
C THR A 134 -4.21 3.16 -19.67
N GLU A 135 -5.11 3.25 -20.63
CA GLU A 135 -6.51 3.59 -20.39
C GLU A 135 -7.23 2.51 -19.55
N SER A 136 -8.19 2.94 -18.72
CA SER A 136 -8.91 2.05 -17.80
C SER A 136 -9.66 0.91 -18.48
N GLU A 137 -10.25 1.15 -19.66
CA GLU A 137 -10.94 0.12 -20.42
C GLU A 137 -9.99 -0.98 -20.84
N ARG A 138 -8.81 -0.59 -21.37
CA ARG A 138 -7.78 -1.57 -21.77
C ARG A 138 -7.28 -2.37 -20.59
N GLU A 139 -7.08 -1.74 -19.42
CA GLU A 139 -6.67 -2.44 -18.19
C GLU A 139 -7.68 -3.52 -17.79
N LYS A 140 -8.96 -3.22 -17.89
CA LYS A 140 -10.03 -4.17 -17.53
C LYS A 140 -10.25 -5.24 -18.60
N ASP A 141 -10.41 -4.83 -19.85
CA ASP A 141 -10.89 -5.71 -20.90
C ASP A 141 -9.78 -6.60 -21.46
N VAL A 142 -8.54 -6.12 -21.50
CA VAL A 142 -7.41 -6.88 -22.05
C VAL A 142 -6.58 -7.55 -20.96
N PHE A 143 -6.35 -6.86 -19.83
CA PHE A 143 -5.45 -7.35 -18.79
C PHE A 143 -6.17 -7.87 -17.53
N GLY A 144 -7.50 -7.66 -17.41
CA GLY A 144 -8.30 -8.14 -16.29
C GLY A 144 -8.03 -7.43 -14.96
N ASP A 145 -7.45 -6.22 -15.00
CA ASP A 145 -7.11 -5.38 -13.85
C ASP A 145 -6.38 -6.15 -12.72
N PRO A 146 -5.17 -6.65 -12.98
CA PRO A 146 -4.49 -7.53 -12.04
C PRO A 146 -4.19 -6.88 -10.69
N LEU A 147 -3.98 -5.54 -10.63
CA LEU A 147 -3.70 -4.86 -9.37
C LEU A 147 -4.91 -4.81 -8.44
N GLU A 148 -6.14 -4.77 -8.95
CA GLU A 148 -7.34 -4.88 -8.11
C GLU A 148 -7.34 -6.23 -7.37
N THR A 149 -7.10 -7.32 -8.10
CA THR A 149 -7.05 -8.66 -7.53
C THR A 149 -5.91 -8.83 -6.54
N ILE A 150 -4.71 -8.37 -6.90
CA ILE A 150 -3.51 -8.48 -6.05
C ILE A 150 -3.72 -7.78 -4.71
N TRP A 151 -4.09 -6.50 -4.75
CA TRP A 151 -4.20 -5.73 -3.52
C TRP A 151 -5.40 -6.12 -2.68
N LYS A 152 -6.59 -6.21 -3.30
CA LYS A 152 -7.84 -6.49 -2.61
C LYS A 152 -7.91 -7.90 -2.04
N ASN A 153 -7.66 -8.88 -2.89
CA ASN A 153 -7.91 -10.28 -2.55
C ASN A 153 -6.67 -10.97 -2.00
N CYS A 154 -5.54 -10.88 -2.75
CA CYS A 154 -4.34 -11.65 -2.40
C CYS A 154 -3.58 -11.07 -1.21
N ILE A 155 -3.62 -9.74 -0.98
CA ILE A 155 -2.85 -9.10 0.09
C ILE A 155 -3.78 -8.67 1.22
N PHE A 156 -4.59 -7.63 1.03
CA PHE A 156 -5.35 -7.06 2.14
C PHE A 156 -6.47 -7.96 2.63
N GLY A 157 -7.19 -8.64 1.73
CA GLY A 157 -8.23 -9.61 2.10
C GLY A 157 -7.69 -10.75 2.95
N LEU A 158 -6.54 -11.33 2.57
CA LEU A 158 -5.86 -12.36 3.33
C LEU A 158 -5.41 -11.85 4.70
N CYS A 159 -5.01 -10.59 4.80
CA CYS A 159 -4.59 -9.96 6.05
C CYS A 159 -5.76 -9.47 6.94
N GLY A 160 -7.02 -9.68 6.52
CA GLY A 160 -8.22 -9.36 7.29
C GLY A 160 -8.81 -7.98 7.03
N ILE A 161 -8.33 -7.24 6.03
CA ILE A 161 -8.86 -5.92 5.67
C ILE A 161 -9.86 -6.06 4.53
N THR A 162 -11.15 -5.88 4.82
CA THR A 162 -12.24 -5.99 3.84
C THR A 162 -12.68 -4.63 3.28
N ASN A 163 -12.45 -3.53 4.01
CA ASN A 163 -12.74 -2.19 3.53
C ASN A 163 -11.55 -1.70 2.69
N PHE A 164 -11.66 -1.92 1.39
CA PHE A 164 -10.61 -1.65 0.43
C PHE A 164 -11.09 -0.67 -0.64
N HIS A 165 -10.24 0.29 -1.01
CA HIS A 165 -10.46 1.20 -2.12
C HIS A 165 -9.19 1.34 -2.96
N ARG A 166 -9.35 1.32 -4.28
CA ARG A 166 -8.26 1.59 -5.22
C ARG A 166 -8.69 2.61 -6.27
N ARG A 167 -7.83 3.59 -6.48
CA ARG A 167 -8.00 4.57 -7.56
C ARG A 167 -6.77 4.56 -8.46
N MET A 168 -7.00 4.42 -9.76
CA MET A 168 -5.96 4.54 -10.78
C MET A 168 -6.10 5.86 -11.52
N PHE A 169 -5.01 6.63 -11.59
CA PHE A 169 -4.90 7.86 -12.36
C PHE A 169 -4.23 7.58 -13.69
N ASN A 170 -4.95 7.82 -14.79
CA ASN A 170 -4.52 7.47 -16.15
C ASN A 170 -5.21 8.36 -17.20
N VAL A 171 -4.52 8.75 -18.24
CA VAL A 171 -3.15 8.46 -18.68
C VAL A 171 -2.24 9.59 -18.19
N VAL A 172 -1.22 9.31 -17.34
CA VAL A 172 -0.43 10.37 -16.72
C VAL A 172 0.43 11.13 -17.73
N VAL A 173 1.03 10.43 -18.70
CA VAL A 173 1.98 11.03 -19.65
C VAL A 173 1.34 12.12 -20.54
N THR A 174 0.04 12.04 -20.79
CA THR A 174 -0.72 13.03 -21.60
C THR A 174 -1.60 13.94 -20.76
N SER A 175 -1.59 13.80 -19.44
CA SER A 175 -2.42 14.61 -18.54
C SER A 175 -1.99 16.07 -18.50
N THR A 176 -2.97 16.96 -18.40
CA THR A 176 -2.74 18.39 -18.17
C THR A 176 -2.49 18.70 -16.69
N GLU A 177 -2.00 19.91 -16.40
CA GLU A 177 -1.84 20.37 -15.00
C GLU A 177 -3.19 20.46 -14.28
N ASP A 178 -4.25 20.95 -14.97
CA ASP A 178 -5.59 21.04 -14.40
C ASP A 178 -6.13 19.66 -14.06
N GLN A 179 -5.97 18.70 -14.95
CA GLN A 179 -6.38 17.32 -14.70
C GLN A 179 -5.65 16.69 -13.51
N ARG A 180 -4.34 16.93 -13.38
CA ARG A 180 -3.57 16.44 -12.20
C ARG A 180 -4.03 17.11 -10.92
N ARG A 181 -4.38 18.39 -10.96
CA ARG A 181 -4.97 19.11 -9.81
C ARG A 181 -6.29 18.51 -9.38
N ASP A 182 -7.17 18.21 -10.33
CA ASP A 182 -8.45 17.56 -10.06
C ASP A 182 -8.25 16.16 -9.47
N TRP A 183 -7.27 15.41 -9.95
CA TRP A 183 -6.90 14.11 -9.39
C TRP A 183 -6.38 14.21 -7.94
N LEU A 184 -5.60 15.23 -7.60
CA LEU A 184 -5.17 15.46 -6.21
C LEU A 184 -6.36 15.83 -5.32
N ASN A 185 -7.31 16.62 -5.81
CA ASN A 185 -8.56 16.89 -5.08
C ASN A 185 -9.36 15.60 -4.84
N ASP A 186 -9.35 14.65 -5.78
CA ASP A 186 -10.00 13.35 -5.58
C ASP A 186 -9.28 12.49 -4.55
N VAL A 187 -7.94 12.56 -4.48
CA VAL A 187 -7.17 11.92 -3.39
C VAL A 187 -7.62 12.46 -2.03
N GLU A 188 -7.74 13.78 -1.87
CA GLU A 188 -8.22 14.39 -0.62
C GLU A 188 -9.63 13.89 -0.25
N LYS A 189 -10.57 13.85 -1.20
CA LYS A 189 -11.93 13.33 -0.98
C LYS A 189 -11.93 11.86 -0.54
N ASP A 190 -11.09 11.03 -1.16
CA ASP A 190 -10.96 9.63 -0.77
C ASP A 190 -10.42 9.53 0.66
N ILE A 191 -9.40 10.31 1.01
CA ILE A 191 -8.88 10.35 2.39
C ILE A 191 -9.95 10.81 3.38
N ASP A 192 -10.72 11.84 3.08
CA ASP A 192 -11.80 12.31 3.94
C ASP A 192 -12.92 11.27 4.12
N THR A 193 -13.19 10.48 3.09
CA THR A 193 -14.20 9.42 3.11
C THR A 193 -13.77 8.26 4.01
N PHE A 194 -12.54 7.76 3.85
CA PHE A 194 -12.06 6.57 4.54
C PHE A 194 -11.40 6.88 5.89
N PHE A 195 -10.86 8.08 6.04
CA PHE A 195 -10.20 8.59 7.25
C PHE A 195 -10.72 10.00 7.60
N PRO A 196 -12.02 10.13 7.93
CA PRO A 196 -12.61 11.42 8.27
C PRO A 196 -11.95 12.02 9.50
N LYS A 197 -12.12 13.34 9.69
CA LYS A 197 -11.62 14.05 10.89
C LYS A 197 -11.97 13.28 12.15
N ASN A 198 -10.93 12.98 12.93
CA ASN A 198 -11.17 12.47 14.26
C ASN A 198 -11.86 13.56 15.08
N ALA A 199 -13.09 13.32 15.53
CA ALA A 199 -13.66 14.12 16.60
C ALA A 199 -12.74 13.97 17.82
N ILE A 200 -12.13 15.08 18.24
CA ILE A 200 -11.29 15.16 19.44
C ILE A 200 -12.20 15.01 20.66
#